data_3e1960a630fe5e68124ad878177c7926
#
_entry.id   3e1960a630fe5e68124ad878177c7926
#
_cell.length_a   1.000
_cell.length_b   1.000
_cell.length_c   1.000
_cell.angle_alpha   90.00
_cell.angle_beta   90.00
_cell.angle_gamma   90.00
#
_symmetry.space_group_name_H-M   'P 1'
#
loop_
_entity.id
_entity.type
_entity.pdbx_description
1 polymer ?
#
loop_
_entity_poly.entity_id
_entity_poly.type
_entity_poly.pdbx_seq_one_letter_code
_entity_poly.pdbx_strand_id
1 'polypeptide(L)'
;MKQLRIGDITIDAVIERDGPWRRPQDFFPAYDEAVFKRHLPSMEPEVFDVALGKMVITYQTFVVRTRRYTILVDTCTGEDKGHPPPMDFPKQPWLDNFRAAGLTFEDTSNSFFLTGKP
;
A
#
# COMPACT_ATOMS: atom_id res chain seq x y z
N MET A 1 0.98 10.62 1.48
CA MET A 1 2.41 10.88 1.73
C MET A 1 2.80 12.16 1.03
N LYS A 2 3.53 13.02 1.70
CA LYS A 2 4.15 14.15 1.00
C LYS A 2 5.27 13.63 0.10
N GLN A 3 5.47 14.28 -1.05
CA GLN A 3 6.58 13.97 -1.93
C GLN A 3 7.91 14.03 -1.18
N LEU A 4 8.70 12.98 -1.31
CA LEU A 4 10.08 12.96 -0.85
C LEU A 4 11.02 13.39 -1.98
N ARG A 5 12.06 14.11 -1.65
CA ARG A 5 13.10 14.52 -2.59
C ARG A 5 14.47 14.15 -2.05
N ILE A 6 15.24 13.44 -2.88
CA ILE A 6 16.62 13.04 -2.57
C ILE A 6 17.49 13.44 -3.78
N GLY A 7 18.15 14.59 -3.68
CA GLY A 7 18.88 15.15 -4.82
C GLY A 7 17.91 15.46 -5.99
N ASP A 8 18.16 14.84 -7.14
CA ASP A 8 17.34 14.96 -8.34
C ASP A 8 16.23 13.92 -8.44
N ILE A 9 16.09 13.06 -7.43
CA ILE A 9 15.08 12.02 -7.39
C ILE A 9 13.90 12.50 -6.56
N THR A 10 12.69 12.28 -7.08
CA THR A 10 11.45 12.47 -6.32
C THR A 10 10.72 11.15 -6.16
N ILE A 11 10.09 10.97 -5.01
CA ILE A 11 9.27 9.80 -4.69
C ILE A 11 7.89 10.27 -4.25
N ASP A 12 6.89 9.84 -4.99
CA ASP A 12 5.47 10.06 -4.69
C ASP A 12 4.79 8.73 -4.42
N ALA A 13 3.58 8.76 -3.88
CA ALA A 13 2.73 7.60 -3.71
C ALA A 13 1.39 7.76 -4.42
N VAL A 14 1.00 6.72 -5.15
CA VAL A 14 -0.37 6.57 -5.66
C VAL A 14 -1.06 5.56 -4.75
N ILE A 15 -2.03 6.02 -3.98
CA ILE A 15 -2.74 5.18 -3.01
C ILE A 15 -3.86 4.43 -3.71
N GLU A 16 -3.91 3.11 -3.51
CA GLU A 16 -5.03 2.28 -3.90
C GLU A 16 -6.09 2.29 -2.81
N ARG A 17 -5.68 1.97 -1.59
CA ARG A 17 -6.56 2.00 -0.41
C ARG A 17 -5.74 2.25 0.85
N ASP A 18 -6.38 2.84 1.83
CA ASP A 18 -5.82 3.08 3.15
C ASP A 18 -6.90 2.81 4.20
N GLY A 19 -6.55 2.17 5.29
CA GLY A 19 -7.46 1.94 6.38
C GLY A 19 -7.28 0.61 7.11
N PRO A 20 -8.24 0.29 8.00
CA PRO A 20 -8.20 -0.92 8.84
C PRO A 20 -8.69 -2.13 8.05
N TRP A 21 -7.78 -2.83 7.39
CA TRP A 21 -8.11 -3.92 6.48
C TRP A 21 -7.94 -5.32 7.04
N ARG A 22 -6.94 -5.55 7.89
CA ARG A 22 -6.52 -6.89 8.30
C ARG A 22 -6.48 -7.06 9.81
N ARG A 23 -7.00 -8.17 10.30
CA ARG A 23 -6.79 -8.59 11.68
C ARG A 23 -5.37 -9.17 11.82
N PRO A 24 -4.61 -8.79 12.88
CA PRO A 24 -3.27 -9.33 13.09
C PRO A 24 -3.24 -10.86 13.15
N GLN A 25 -4.25 -11.47 13.76
CA GLN A 25 -4.39 -12.92 13.91
C GLN A 25 -4.46 -13.65 12.57
N ASP A 26 -5.06 -13.00 11.56
CA ASP A 26 -5.23 -13.59 10.23
C ASP A 26 -4.00 -13.38 9.35
N PHE A 27 -3.18 -12.39 9.70
CA PHE A 27 -2.04 -11.98 8.90
C PHE A 27 -0.71 -12.58 9.37
N PHE A 28 -0.54 -12.73 10.68
CA PHE A 28 0.68 -13.25 11.29
C PHE A 28 0.46 -14.65 11.86
N PRO A 29 1.07 -15.70 11.26
CA PRO A 29 0.94 -17.07 11.78
C PRO A 29 1.45 -17.25 13.22
N ALA A 30 2.43 -16.43 13.62
CA ALA A 30 3.01 -16.45 14.97
C ALA A 30 2.42 -15.38 15.89
N TYR A 31 1.17 -14.95 15.63
CA TYR A 31 0.51 -13.96 16.47
C TYR A 31 0.41 -14.44 17.93
N ASP A 32 0.81 -13.57 18.84
CA ASP A 32 0.67 -13.74 20.29
C ASP A 32 -0.03 -12.50 20.87
N GLU A 33 -1.19 -12.72 21.48
CA GLU A 33 -2.01 -11.63 22.00
C GLU A 33 -1.34 -10.86 23.14
N ALA A 34 -0.62 -11.53 24.02
CA ALA A 34 0.06 -10.89 25.13
C ALA A 34 1.21 -9.99 24.65
N VAL A 35 1.94 -10.44 23.66
CA VAL A 35 2.99 -9.65 23.00
C VAL A 35 2.36 -8.46 22.29
N PHE A 36 1.30 -8.69 21.52
CA PHE A 36 0.59 -7.64 20.80
C PHE A 36 0.09 -6.54 21.72
N LYS A 37 -0.62 -6.90 22.80
CA LYS A 37 -1.14 -5.93 23.79
C LYS A 37 -0.05 -5.07 24.44
N ARG A 38 1.13 -5.64 24.61
CA ARG A 38 2.28 -4.90 25.18
C ARG A 38 2.74 -3.77 24.26
N HIS A 39 2.66 -3.97 22.94
CA HIS A 39 3.09 -2.99 21.95
C HIS A 39 1.96 -2.07 21.48
N LEU A 40 0.72 -2.39 21.77
CA LEU A 40 -0.45 -1.66 21.30
C LEU A 40 -0.39 -0.14 21.53
N PRO A 41 0.03 0.36 22.71
CA PRO A 41 0.09 1.82 22.94
C PRO A 41 1.02 2.58 21.99
N SER A 42 1.99 1.89 21.39
CA SER A 42 2.90 2.49 20.41
C SER A 42 2.39 2.39 18.97
N MET A 43 1.32 1.67 18.75
CA MET A 43 0.73 1.43 17.41
C MET A 43 -0.52 2.27 17.15
N GLU A 44 -1.22 2.69 18.18
CA GLU A 44 -2.46 3.49 18.06
C GLU A 44 -2.18 4.97 17.79
N PRO A 45 -3.01 5.64 17.02
CA PRO A 45 -4.07 5.12 16.12
C PRO A 45 -3.55 4.81 14.70
N GLU A 46 -2.27 5.13 14.43
CA GLU A 46 -1.72 5.16 13.06
C GLU A 46 -1.56 3.78 12.44
N VAL A 47 -1.33 2.77 13.28
CA VAL A 47 -1.00 1.41 12.81
C VAL A 47 -2.12 0.42 13.13
N PHE A 48 -2.94 0.71 14.13
CA PHE A 48 -3.98 -0.20 14.59
C PHE A 48 -5.25 0.55 15.01
N ASP A 49 -6.39 0.10 14.48
CA ASP A 49 -7.71 0.57 14.87
C ASP A 49 -8.27 -0.36 15.96
N VAL A 50 -8.30 0.13 17.18
CA VAL A 50 -8.75 -0.64 18.36
C VAL A 50 -10.23 -0.98 18.27
N ALA A 51 -11.06 -0.05 17.78
CA ALA A 51 -12.49 -0.26 17.69
C ALA A 51 -12.85 -1.39 16.72
N LEU A 52 -12.12 -1.52 15.62
CA LEU A 52 -12.32 -2.55 14.62
C LEU A 52 -11.43 -3.79 14.82
N GLY A 53 -10.42 -3.70 15.68
CA GLY A 53 -9.46 -4.78 15.90
C GLY A 53 -8.62 -5.10 14.67
N LYS A 54 -8.31 -4.09 13.85
CA LYS A 54 -7.63 -4.27 12.57
C LYS A 54 -6.40 -3.37 12.45
N MET A 55 -5.40 -3.90 11.76
CA MET A 55 -4.23 -3.12 11.36
C MET A 55 -4.62 -2.12 10.28
N VAL A 56 -4.11 -0.90 10.41
CA VAL A 56 -4.20 0.14 9.39
C VAL A 56 -3.09 -0.13 8.36
N ILE A 57 -3.50 -0.42 7.14
CA ILE A 57 -2.57 -0.77 6.06
C ILE A 57 -2.84 0.13 4.87
N THR A 58 -1.78 0.74 4.34
CA THR A 58 -1.83 1.51 3.10
C THR A 58 -1.32 0.65 1.96
N TYR A 59 -2.18 0.39 0.98
CA TYR A 59 -1.80 -0.21 -0.30
C TYR A 59 -1.49 0.91 -1.27
N GLN A 60 -0.24 1.02 -1.69
CA GLN A 60 0.23 2.14 -2.50
C GLN A 60 1.32 1.72 -3.48
N THR A 61 1.35 2.40 -4.60
CA THR A 61 2.44 2.35 -5.58
C THR A 61 3.38 3.51 -5.31
N PHE A 62 4.66 3.26 -5.14
CA PHE A 62 5.63 4.33 -5.13
C PHE A 62 6.05 4.70 -6.55
N VAL A 63 6.07 5.99 -6.84
CA VAL A 63 6.48 6.55 -8.13
C VAL A 63 7.83 7.24 -7.94
N VAL A 64 8.89 6.62 -8.41
CA VAL A 64 10.24 7.16 -8.35
C VAL A 64 10.56 7.83 -9.67
N ARG A 65 10.76 9.14 -9.64
CA ARG A 65 11.15 9.93 -10.82
C ARG A 65 12.62 10.30 -10.73
N THR A 66 13.36 9.91 -11.75
CA THR A 66 14.75 10.31 -11.97
C THR A 66 14.81 11.27 -13.16
N ARG A 67 16.01 11.72 -13.52
CA ARG A 67 16.20 12.53 -14.74
C ARG A 67 15.80 11.81 -16.04
N ARG A 68 15.83 10.47 -16.04
CA ARG A 68 15.64 9.65 -17.24
C ARG A 68 14.41 8.75 -17.16
N TYR A 69 14.02 8.34 -15.96
CA TYR A 69 13.05 7.26 -15.79
C TYR A 69 11.96 7.63 -14.80
N THR A 70 10.76 7.16 -15.07
CA THR A 70 9.67 7.05 -14.10
C THR A 70 9.49 5.57 -13.78
N ILE A 71 9.71 5.22 -12.52
CA ILE A 71 9.72 3.83 -12.06
C ILE A 71 8.56 3.64 -11.09
N LEU A 72 7.75 2.63 -11.32
CA LEU A 72 6.71 2.21 -10.38
C LEU A 72 7.24 1.07 -9.52
N VAL A 73 7.13 1.23 -8.20
CA VAL A 73 7.44 0.18 -7.23
C VAL A 73 6.14 -0.29 -6.63
N ASP A 74 5.80 -1.54 -6.87
CA ASP A 74 4.54 -2.18 -6.55
C ASP A 74 3.34 -1.52 -7.27
N THR A 75 2.50 -2.30 -7.90
CA THR A 75 1.28 -1.83 -8.57
C THR A 75 0.01 -2.26 -7.85
N CYS A 76 0.14 -2.62 -6.57
CA CYS A 76 -0.95 -3.00 -5.69
C CYS A 76 -1.73 -4.25 -6.16
N THR A 77 -3.00 -4.36 -5.77
CA THR A 77 -3.83 -5.53 -6.09
C THR A 77 -4.48 -5.43 -7.47
N GLY A 78 -4.62 -4.21 -7.98
CA GLY A 78 -5.28 -3.94 -9.27
C GLY A 78 -6.80 -3.93 -9.16
N GLU A 79 -7.44 -3.55 -10.26
CA GLU A 79 -8.89 -3.44 -10.37
C GLU A 79 -9.48 -4.65 -11.09
N ASP A 80 -10.72 -4.99 -10.76
CA ASP A 80 -11.54 -6.01 -11.44
C ASP A 80 -10.86 -7.39 -11.59
N LYS A 81 -10.08 -7.79 -10.59
CA LYS A 81 -9.33 -9.06 -10.60
C LYS A 81 -10.14 -10.27 -10.11
N GLY A 82 -11.26 -10.05 -9.43
CA GLY A 82 -12.10 -11.13 -8.93
C GLY A 82 -11.40 -12.02 -7.90
N HIS A 83 -10.55 -11.45 -7.06
CA HIS A 83 -9.87 -12.21 -6.01
C HIS A 83 -10.87 -12.84 -5.04
N PRO A 84 -10.66 -14.10 -4.62
CA PRO A 84 -11.51 -14.75 -3.63
C PRO A 84 -11.30 -14.15 -2.23
N PRO A 85 -12.27 -14.32 -1.32
CA PRO A 85 -12.08 -13.95 0.08
C PRO A 85 -10.82 -14.59 0.69
N PRO A 86 -10.10 -13.91 1.56
CA PRO A 86 -10.36 -12.57 2.11
C PRO A 86 -9.75 -11.41 1.29
N MET A 87 -9.41 -11.67 0.02
CA MET A 87 -8.78 -10.70 -0.88
C MET A 87 -9.79 -10.00 -1.81
N ASP A 88 -11.07 -10.22 -1.58
CA ASP A 88 -12.21 -9.67 -2.35
C ASP A 88 -12.58 -8.25 -1.91
N PHE A 89 -11.57 -7.39 -1.79
CA PHE A 89 -11.78 -6.00 -1.41
C PHE A 89 -12.61 -5.24 -2.45
N PRO A 90 -13.43 -4.26 -2.00
CA PRO A 90 -14.10 -3.36 -2.92
C PRO A 90 -13.13 -2.69 -3.87
N LYS A 91 -13.56 -2.51 -5.12
CA LYS A 91 -12.79 -1.78 -6.12
C LYS A 91 -12.35 -0.41 -5.58
N GLN A 92 -11.09 -0.08 -5.78
CA GLN A 92 -10.51 1.19 -5.38
C GLN A 92 -10.08 1.97 -6.63
N PRO A 93 -10.07 3.31 -6.59
CA PRO A 93 -9.81 4.14 -7.76
C PRO A 93 -8.30 4.32 -8.03
N TRP A 94 -7.53 3.22 -8.05
CA TRP A 94 -6.08 3.31 -8.26
C TRP A 94 -5.75 3.96 -9.60
N LEU A 95 -6.44 3.57 -10.65
CA LEU A 95 -6.19 4.09 -12.01
C LEU A 95 -6.52 5.57 -12.11
N ASP A 96 -7.59 6.01 -11.45
CA ASP A 96 -7.95 7.43 -11.42
C ASP A 96 -6.93 8.22 -10.61
N ASN A 97 -6.46 7.69 -9.48
CA ASN A 97 -5.42 8.30 -8.66
C ASN A 97 -4.08 8.35 -9.42
N PHE A 98 -3.76 7.31 -10.19
CA PHE A 98 -2.58 7.26 -11.05
C PHE A 98 -2.61 8.36 -12.12
N ARG A 99 -3.73 8.51 -12.80
CA ARG A 99 -3.94 9.57 -13.79
C ARG A 99 -3.94 10.96 -13.17
N ALA A 100 -4.55 11.12 -12.00
CA ALA A 100 -4.57 12.37 -11.25
C ALA A 100 -3.16 12.80 -10.79
N ALA A 101 -2.24 11.85 -10.62
CA ALA A 101 -0.81 12.12 -10.37
C ALA A 101 -0.04 12.56 -11.63
N GLY A 102 -0.72 12.74 -12.76
CA GLY A 102 -0.14 13.15 -14.03
C GLY A 102 0.65 12.05 -14.74
N LEU A 103 0.31 10.77 -14.47
CA LEU A 103 1.00 9.61 -15.02
C LEU A 103 0.19 8.97 -16.15
N THR A 104 0.90 8.51 -17.16
CA THR A 104 0.38 7.61 -18.20
C THR A 104 1.17 6.32 -18.19
N PHE A 105 0.66 5.26 -18.81
CA PHE A 105 1.38 3.99 -18.89
C PHE A 105 2.65 4.11 -19.74
N GLU A 106 2.62 4.99 -20.73
CA GLU A 106 3.75 5.26 -21.62
C GLU A 106 4.90 5.97 -20.91
N ASP A 107 4.60 6.75 -19.87
CA ASP A 107 5.62 7.46 -19.08
C ASP A 107 6.43 6.52 -18.18
N THR A 108 5.91 5.34 -17.90
CA THR A 108 6.54 4.39 -16.99
C THR A 108 7.54 3.54 -17.72
N SER A 109 8.83 3.76 -17.46
CA SER A 109 9.93 3.08 -18.14
C SER A 109 10.16 1.66 -17.64
N ASN A 110 9.86 1.39 -16.36
CA ASN A 110 10.00 0.08 -15.73
C ASN A 110 9.02 -0.03 -14.55
N SER A 111 8.39 -1.19 -14.46
CA SER A 111 7.58 -1.56 -13.30
C SER A 111 8.31 -2.65 -12.53
N PHE A 112 8.66 -2.39 -11.28
CA PHE A 112 9.19 -3.39 -10.38
C PHE A 112 8.07 -3.93 -9.51
N PHE A 113 7.82 -5.22 -9.63
CA PHE A 113 6.87 -5.93 -8.77
C PHE A 113 7.64 -6.51 -7.60
N LEU A 114 7.45 -5.96 -6.41
CA LEU A 114 7.78 -6.65 -5.17
C LEU A 114 6.62 -7.61 -4.86
N THR A 115 6.46 -8.63 -5.67
CA THR A 115 5.56 -9.72 -5.31
C THR A 115 6.26 -10.54 -4.24
N GLY A 116 5.87 -10.33 -3.00
CA GLY A 116 5.98 -11.40 -2.03
C GLY A 116 5.17 -12.56 -2.60
N LYS A 117 5.83 -13.66 -2.96
CA LYS A 117 5.11 -14.90 -3.25
C LYS A 117 4.24 -15.24 -2.07
N PRO A 118 3.00 -15.72 -2.30
CA PRO A 118 2.21 -16.31 -1.26
C PRO A 118 2.91 -17.51 -0.64
#